data_f8a5002bb28750fe8c354413951850e3
#
_entry.id   f8a5002bb28750fe8c354413951850e3
#
_cell.length_a   1.000
_cell.length_b   1.000
_cell.length_c   1.000
_cell.angle_alpha   90.00
_cell.angle_beta   90.00
_cell.angle_gamma   90.00
#
_symmetry.space_group_name_H-M   'P 1'
#
loop_
_entity.id
_entity.type
_entity.pdbx_description
1 polymer ?
#
loop_
_entity_poly.entity_id
_entity_poly.type
_entity_poly.pdbx_seq_one_letter_code
_entity_poly.pdbx_strand_id
1 'polypeptide(L)'
;MSVLSYVAASDDRVTGRLVAWRPPRWVRYWMLLATRAGDGWLWLAMAPFLAAGGDRGLRVLAAGAVSAGLANVLLVLTKSHVHRPRPCERVRPAHFDVDPLTWFPSDRFSFPSGHALNAFAVGSVIALAFPLLAVPVLLLSASVAASRVVLGLHWLSDVLVGSLAGGLIGLSVWLTFVQ
;
A
#
# COMPACT_ATOMS: atom_id res chain seq x y z
N MET A 1 -1.33 -21.71 22.05
CA MET A 1 -1.03 -20.36 21.48
C MET A 1 -2.26 -19.86 20.76
N SER A 2 -2.69 -18.62 21.00
CA SER A 2 -3.79 -18.04 20.24
C SER A 2 -3.35 -17.71 18.81
N VAL A 3 -4.30 -17.62 17.86
CA VAL A 3 -4.00 -17.21 16.46
C VAL A 3 -3.28 -15.86 16.43
N LEU A 4 -3.69 -14.92 17.30
CA LEU A 4 -3.07 -13.60 17.39
C LEU A 4 -1.61 -13.65 17.84
N SER A 5 -1.27 -14.51 18.81
CA SER A 5 0.13 -14.68 19.26
C SER A 5 1.00 -15.34 18.18
N TYR A 6 0.43 -16.25 17.39
CA TYR A 6 1.14 -16.85 16.26
C TYR A 6 1.43 -15.83 15.13
N VAL A 7 0.44 -15.01 14.78
CA VAL A 7 0.60 -13.92 13.80
C VAL A 7 1.65 -12.93 14.26
N ALA A 8 1.60 -12.47 15.50
CA ALA A 8 2.58 -11.54 16.06
C ALA A 8 4.01 -12.12 16.02
N ALA A 9 4.19 -13.37 16.43
CA ALA A 9 5.50 -14.03 16.38
C ALA A 9 6.01 -14.27 14.95
N SER A 10 5.11 -14.46 14.00
CA SER A 10 5.47 -14.59 12.58
C SER A 10 5.86 -13.24 11.98
N ASP A 11 5.13 -12.17 12.30
CA ASP A 11 5.47 -10.81 11.92
C ASP A 11 6.85 -10.40 12.45
N ASP A 12 7.11 -10.61 13.75
CA ASP A 12 8.40 -10.28 14.36
C ASP A 12 9.56 -11.01 13.66
N ARG A 13 9.39 -12.29 13.31
CA ARG A 13 10.41 -13.07 12.61
C ARG A 13 10.65 -12.62 11.18
N VAL A 14 9.58 -12.46 10.39
CA VAL A 14 9.70 -12.15 8.96
C VAL A 14 10.09 -10.69 8.76
N THR A 15 9.37 -9.78 9.39
CA THR A 15 9.66 -8.35 9.30
C THR A 15 11.02 -8.02 9.89
N GLY A 16 11.38 -8.62 11.03
CA GLY A 16 12.70 -8.45 11.64
C GLY A 16 13.85 -8.86 10.70
N ARG A 17 13.72 -9.97 9.96
CA ARG A 17 14.71 -10.39 8.96
C ARG A 17 14.80 -9.41 7.79
N LEU A 18 13.67 -8.91 7.29
CA LEU A 18 13.62 -7.97 6.18
C LEU A 18 14.20 -6.60 6.57
N VAL A 19 13.91 -6.14 7.77
CA VAL A 19 14.44 -4.88 8.31
C VAL A 19 15.95 -4.97 8.59
N ALA A 20 16.46 -6.13 9.02
CA ALA A 20 17.88 -6.39 9.22
C ALA A 20 18.64 -6.61 7.90
N TRP A 21 17.95 -6.93 6.83
CA TRP A 21 18.56 -7.13 5.53
C TRP A 21 19.12 -5.81 4.98
N ARG A 22 20.31 -5.88 4.39
CA ARG A 22 20.93 -4.76 3.67
C ARG A 22 20.76 -4.96 2.17
N PRO A 23 19.67 -4.43 1.57
CA PRO A 23 19.45 -4.61 0.15
C PRO A 23 20.52 -3.92 -0.69
N PRO A 24 20.83 -4.47 -1.88
CA PRO A 24 21.63 -3.77 -2.87
C PRO A 24 21.07 -2.38 -3.17
N ARG A 25 21.93 -1.43 -3.57
CA ARG A 25 21.54 -0.04 -3.82
C ARG A 25 20.34 0.09 -4.75
N TRP A 26 20.28 -0.69 -5.84
CA TRP A 26 19.18 -0.66 -6.80
C TRP A 26 17.84 -1.09 -6.19
N VAL A 27 17.81 -2.12 -5.35
CA VAL A 27 16.60 -2.54 -4.62
C VAL A 27 16.14 -1.42 -3.70
N ARG A 28 17.07 -0.80 -3.00
CA ARG A 28 16.75 0.30 -2.10
C ARG A 28 16.13 1.48 -2.85
N TYR A 29 16.77 1.93 -3.94
CA TYR A 29 16.19 3.00 -4.76
C TYR A 29 14.81 2.62 -5.30
N TRP A 30 14.62 1.37 -5.74
CA TRP A 30 13.33 0.87 -6.18
C TRP A 30 12.29 0.96 -5.05
N MET A 31 12.61 0.54 -3.84
CA MET A 31 11.69 0.60 -2.69
C MET A 31 11.36 2.06 -2.32
N LEU A 32 12.31 2.96 -2.40
CA LEU A 32 12.09 4.40 -2.18
C LEU A 32 11.17 5.00 -3.25
N LEU A 33 11.38 4.69 -4.51
CA LEU A 33 10.50 5.12 -5.59
C LEU A 33 9.09 4.53 -5.45
N ALA A 34 9.00 3.24 -5.15
CA ALA A 34 7.72 2.56 -4.96
C ALA A 34 6.92 3.15 -3.79
N THR A 35 7.56 3.44 -2.65
CA THR A 35 6.86 4.07 -1.53
C THR A 35 6.36 5.47 -1.88
N ARG A 36 7.14 6.27 -2.63
CA ARG A 36 6.72 7.59 -3.11
C ARG A 36 5.57 7.51 -4.11
N ALA A 37 5.58 6.53 -5.00
CA ALA A 37 4.43 6.27 -5.89
C ALA A 37 3.15 5.98 -5.09
N GLY A 38 3.28 5.33 -3.93
CA GLY A 38 2.19 5.06 -3.00
C GLY A 38 1.64 6.27 -2.26
N ASP A 39 2.30 7.44 -2.31
CA ASP A 39 1.81 8.70 -1.73
C ASP A 39 0.64 9.34 -2.53
N GLY A 40 0.16 8.67 -3.57
CA GLY A 40 -0.99 9.12 -4.37
C GLY A 40 -0.61 9.90 -5.64
N TRP A 41 0.61 10.40 -5.77
CA TRP A 41 1.04 11.19 -6.93
C TRP A 41 0.87 10.47 -8.26
N LEU A 42 1.13 9.18 -8.28
CA LEU A 42 1.00 8.37 -9.49
C LEU A 42 -0.44 8.32 -9.99
N TRP A 43 -1.39 8.17 -9.09
CA TRP A 43 -2.82 8.15 -9.42
C TRP A 43 -3.28 9.50 -9.95
N LEU A 44 -2.79 10.59 -9.35
CA LEU A 44 -3.05 11.95 -9.85
C LEU A 44 -2.42 12.17 -11.23
N ALA A 45 -1.21 11.67 -11.47
CA ALA A 45 -0.56 11.75 -12.78
C ALA A 45 -1.28 10.93 -13.86
N MET A 46 -1.95 9.84 -13.50
CA MET A 46 -2.76 9.03 -14.44
C MET A 46 -4.13 9.66 -14.74
N ALA A 47 -4.63 10.55 -13.88
CA ALA A 47 -5.96 11.12 -14.04
C ALA A 47 -6.22 11.80 -15.41
N PRO A 48 -5.33 12.64 -15.96
CA PRO A 48 -5.56 13.23 -17.27
C PRO A 48 -5.58 12.20 -18.41
N PHE A 49 -4.78 11.14 -18.33
CA PHE A 49 -4.78 10.07 -19.34
C PHE A 49 -6.09 9.25 -19.26
N LEU A 50 -6.60 8.99 -18.06
CA LEU A 50 -7.89 8.34 -17.89
C LEU A 50 -9.01 9.23 -18.40
N ALA A 51 -9.01 10.53 -18.07
CA ALA A 51 -10.00 11.49 -18.55
C ALA A 51 -10.04 11.60 -20.08
N ALA A 52 -8.88 11.56 -20.74
CA ALA A 52 -8.77 11.56 -22.19
C ALA A 52 -9.35 10.29 -22.86
N GLY A 53 -9.58 9.22 -22.10
CA GLY A 53 -10.23 7.99 -22.55
C GLY A 53 -11.75 8.07 -22.72
N GLY A 54 -12.34 9.28 -22.69
CA GLY A 54 -13.78 9.52 -22.83
C GLY A 54 -14.58 8.98 -21.64
N ASP A 55 -15.86 8.63 -21.86
CA ASP A 55 -16.78 8.21 -20.80
C ASP A 55 -16.30 7.00 -19.99
N ARG A 56 -15.64 6.05 -20.64
CA ARG A 56 -15.08 4.89 -19.94
C ARG A 56 -13.95 5.32 -19.02
N GLY A 57 -13.06 6.16 -19.48
CA GLY A 57 -11.96 6.68 -18.68
C GLY A 57 -12.43 7.52 -17.49
N LEU A 58 -13.46 8.35 -17.69
CA LEU A 58 -14.08 9.14 -16.63
C LEU A 58 -14.74 8.25 -15.58
N ARG A 59 -15.45 7.18 -15.98
CA ARG A 59 -16.02 6.22 -15.02
C ARG A 59 -14.92 5.52 -14.19
N VAL A 60 -13.83 5.11 -14.84
CA VAL A 60 -12.70 4.49 -14.14
C VAL A 60 -12.04 5.47 -13.16
N LEU A 61 -11.89 6.73 -13.56
CA LEU A 61 -11.35 7.78 -12.70
C LEU A 61 -12.25 8.00 -11.47
N ALA A 62 -13.57 8.11 -11.68
CA ALA A 62 -14.55 8.24 -10.59
C ALA A 62 -14.54 7.02 -9.67
N ALA A 63 -14.53 5.81 -10.22
CA ALA A 63 -14.43 4.58 -9.46
C ALA A 63 -13.13 4.48 -8.63
N GLY A 64 -12.00 4.90 -9.21
CA GLY A 64 -10.73 5.00 -8.51
C GLY A 64 -10.78 5.98 -7.34
N ALA A 65 -11.38 7.15 -7.54
CA ALA A 65 -11.57 8.16 -6.49
C ALA A 65 -12.48 7.65 -5.36
N VAL A 66 -13.60 6.99 -5.71
CA VAL A 66 -14.50 6.36 -4.72
C VAL A 66 -13.76 5.27 -3.94
N SER A 67 -13.00 4.41 -4.63
CA SER A 67 -12.21 3.36 -3.98
C SER A 67 -11.19 3.92 -3.01
N ALA A 68 -10.47 4.97 -3.40
CA ALA A 68 -9.52 5.66 -2.53
C ALA A 68 -10.22 6.31 -1.32
N GLY A 69 -11.38 6.93 -1.53
CA GLY A 69 -12.20 7.50 -0.47
C GLY A 69 -12.62 6.46 0.57
N LEU A 70 -13.18 5.33 0.11
CA LEU A 70 -13.59 4.21 0.98
C LEU A 70 -12.39 3.60 1.71
N ALA A 71 -11.26 3.43 1.03
CA ALA A 71 -10.02 2.95 1.63
C ALA A 71 -9.54 3.90 2.75
N ASN A 72 -9.58 5.21 2.53
CA ASN A 72 -9.19 6.19 3.55
C ASN A 72 -10.16 6.23 4.74
N VAL A 73 -11.47 6.10 4.51
CA VAL A 73 -12.45 5.97 5.59
C VAL A 73 -12.16 4.73 6.44
N LEU A 74 -11.98 3.57 5.79
CA LEU A 74 -11.61 2.33 6.49
C LEU A 74 -10.30 2.49 7.28
N LEU A 75 -9.30 3.15 6.68
CA LEU A 75 -8.01 3.43 7.31
C LEU A 75 -8.18 4.24 8.60
N VAL A 76 -8.92 5.35 8.54
CA VAL A 76 -9.16 6.23 9.70
C VAL A 76 -9.89 5.47 10.80
N LEU A 77 -10.98 4.78 10.46
CA LEU A 77 -11.77 3.99 11.40
C LEU A 77 -10.93 2.88 12.08
N THR A 78 -10.12 2.19 11.31
CA THR A 78 -9.29 1.10 11.85
C THR A 78 -8.18 1.63 12.74
N LYS A 79 -7.48 2.70 12.34
CA LYS A 79 -6.40 3.31 13.11
C LYS A 79 -6.86 3.92 14.43
N SER A 80 -8.09 4.40 14.50
CA SER A 80 -8.66 4.92 15.76
C SER A 80 -8.90 3.83 16.81
N HIS A 81 -8.93 2.55 16.40
CA HIS A 81 -9.17 1.41 17.30
C HIS A 81 -7.92 0.55 17.51
N VAL A 82 -7.06 0.43 16.50
CA VAL A 82 -5.88 -0.46 16.55
C VAL A 82 -4.60 0.36 16.68
N HIS A 83 -4.11 0.46 17.91
CA HIS A 83 -2.92 1.26 18.26
C HIS A 83 -1.62 0.42 18.16
N ARG A 84 -1.38 -0.23 17.03
CA ARG A 84 -0.21 -1.08 16.84
C ARG A 84 1.05 -0.24 16.56
N PRO A 85 2.15 -0.40 17.34
CA PRO A 85 3.40 0.32 17.09
C PRO A 85 4.07 -0.17 15.80
N ARG A 86 4.90 0.68 15.18
CA ARG A 86 5.64 0.36 13.96
C ARG A 86 6.89 -0.49 14.22
N PRO A 87 7.33 -1.31 13.24
CA PRO A 87 8.58 -2.07 13.37
C PRO A 87 9.78 -1.19 13.69
N CYS A 88 9.89 -0.02 13.03
CA CYS A 88 11.01 0.90 13.22
C CYS A 88 11.11 1.50 14.63
N GLU A 89 10.05 1.46 15.42
CA GLU A 89 10.10 1.86 16.84
C GLU A 89 10.75 0.78 17.72
N ARG A 90 10.74 -0.48 17.28
CA ARG A 90 11.34 -1.61 17.99
C ARG A 90 12.72 -2.00 17.48
N VAL A 91 12.91 -1.93 16.18
CA VAL A 91 14.16 -2.31 15.51
C VAL A 91 14.54 -1.21 14.54
N ARG A 92 15.67 -0.54 14.80
CA ARG A 92 16.20 0.47 13.88
C ARG A 92 16.68 -0.22 12.60
N PRO A 93 16.12 0.11 11.43
CA PRO A 93 16.55 -0.53 10.19
C PRO A 93 18.04 -0.28 9.91
N ALA A 94 18.75 -1.32 9.45
CA ALA A 94 20.19 -1.26 9.19
C ALA A 94 20.60 -0.26 8.09
N HIS A 95 19.65 0.24 7.31
CA HIS A 95 19.86 1.16 6.17
C HIS A 95 19.32 2.57 6.41
N PHE A 96 19.04 2.91 7.66
CA PHE A 96 18.43 4.19 8.06
C PHE A 96 19.32 5.42 7.96
N ASP A 97 20.62 5.26 7.74
CA ASP A 97 21.57 6.36 7.79
C ASP A 97 21.54 7.30 6.58
N VAL A 98 20.59 7.18 5.66
CA VAL A 98 20.75 7.80 4.34
C VAL A 98 19.61 8.69 3.86
N ASP A 99 18.41 8.70 4.47
CA ASP A 99 17.38 9.60 3.94
C ASP A 99 16.40 10.14 5.00
N PRO A 100 16.61 11.38 5.45
CA PRO A 100 15.68 12.07 6.34
C PRO A 100 14.28 12.26 5.73
N LEU A 101 14.16 12.25 4.39
CA LEU A 101 12.90 12.53 3.68
C LEU A 101 11.92 11.36 3.66
N THR A 102 12.39 10.15 3.96
CA THR A 102 11.52 8.95 4.04
C THR A 102 11.11 8.62 5.47
N TRP A 103 11.61 9.36 6.44
CA TRP A 103 11.70 8.94 7.84
C TRP A 103 10.49 9.22 8.71
N PHE A 104 9.64 10.16 8.37
CA PHE A 104 8.52 10.48 9.25
C PHE A 104 7.20 9.92 8.70
N PRO A 105 6.73 8.76 9.21
CA PRO A 105 5.35 8.41 9.04
C PRO A 105 4.50 9.52 9.67
N SER A 106 3.56 10.04 8.92
CA SER A 106 2.62 11.06 9.36
C SER A 106 1.73 10.62 10.54
N ASP A 107 1.72 9.33 10.84
CA ASP A 107 0.98 8.74 11.96
C ASP A 107 1.81 7.69 12.73
N ARG A 108 1.45 7.50 14.01
CA ARG A 108 2.14 6.61 14.96
C ARG A 108 1.78 5.12 14.77
N PHE A 109 0.66 4.81 14.16
CA PHE A 109 0.13 3.44 14.14
C PHE A 109 0.40 2.73 12.82
N SER A 110 0.72 1.43 12.92
CA SER A 110 1.11 0.65 11.75
C SER A 110 -0.07 -0.03 11.05
N PHE A 111 -1.14 -0.39 11.76
CA PHE A 111 -2.20 -1.22 11.20
C PHE A 111 -3.44 -0.42 10.79
N PRO A 112 -4.00 -0.71 9.61
CA PRO A 112 -3.39 -1.38 8.48
C PRO A 112 -2.45 -0.46 7.69
N SER A 113 -1.72 -1.00 6.70
CA SER A 113 -0.89 -0.18 5.81
C SER A 113 -1.75 0.62 4.83
N GLY A 114 -1.78 1.96 4.99
CA GLY A 114 -2.56 2.84 4.11
C GLY A 114 -2.03 2.87 2.67
N HIS A 115 -0.72 2.78 2.46
CA HIS A 115 -0.12 2.70 1.13
C HIS A 115 -0.55 1.43 0.39
N ALA A 116 -0.48 0.28 1.06
CA ALA A 116 -0.91 -0.99 0.49
C ALA A 116 -2.43 -0.98 0.21
N LEU A 117 -3.22 -0.49 1.15
CA LEU A 117 -4.67 -0.38 1.03
C LEU A 117 -5.07 0.47 -0.19
N ASN A 118 -4.54 1.69 -0.31
CA ASN A 118 -4.86 2.59 -1.42
C ASN A 118 -4.30 2.09 -2.76
N ALA A 119 -3.06 1.55 -2.78
CA ALA A 119 -2.46 1.03 -4.01
C ALA A 119 -3.28 -0.11 -4.60
N PHE A 120 -3.77 -1.03 -3.78
CA PHE A 120 -4.62 -2.12 -4.25
C PHE A 120 -6.06 -1.69 -4.51
N ALA A 121 -6.63 -0.72 -3.79
CA ALA A 121 -7.97 -0.21 -4.04
C ALA A 121 -8.07 0.43 -5.43
N VAL A 122 -7.17 1.36 -5.74
CA VAL A 122 -7.15 2.04 -7.05
C VAL A 122 -6.59 1.11 -8.13
N GLY A 123 -5.52 0.38 -7.83
CA GLY A 123 -4.86 -0.54 -8.76
C GLY A 123 -5.80 -1.62 -9.28
N SER A 124 -6.68 -2.18 -8.43
CA SER A 124 -7.67 -3.19 -8.85
C SER A 124 -8.70 -2.62 -9.81
N VAL A 125 -9.19 -1.40 -9.59
CA VAL A 125 -10.11 -0.73 -10.53
C VAL A 125 -9.48 -0.58 -11.90
N ILE A 126 -8.23 -0.09 -11.96
CA ILE A 126 -7.52 0.11 -13.22
C ILE A 126 -7.21 -1.23 -13.89
N ALA A 127 -6.78 -2.23 -13.14
CA ALA A 127 -6.47 -3.57 -13.66
C ALA A 127 -7.70 -4.25 -14.29
N LEU A 128 -8.86 -4.09 -13.66
CA LEU A 128 -10.14 -4.62 -14.18
C LEU A 128 -10.64 -3.83 -15.39
N ALA A 129 -10.43 -2.51 -15.40
CA ALA A 129 -10.82 -1.66 -16.52
C ALA A 129 -9.97 -1.90 -17.77
N PHE A 130 -8.69 -2.11 -17.59
CA PHE A 130 -7.70 -2.23 -18.65
C PHE A 130 -6.86 -3.51 -18.47
N PRO A 131 -7.33 -4.68 -18.96
CA PRO A 131 -6.65 -5.96 -18.76
C PRO A 131 -5.19 -5.98 -19.22
N LEU A 132 -4.83 -5.23 -20.27
CA LEU A 132 -3.44 -5.09 -20.72
C LEU A 132 -2.54 -4.41 -19.68
N LEU A 133 -3.10 -3.57 -18.81
CA LEU A 133 -2.39 -2.89 -17.73
C LEU A 133 -2.47 -3.65 -16.41
N ALA A 134 -3.23 -4.74 -16.33
CA ALA A 134 -3.47 -5.47 -15.08
C ALA A 134 -2.15 -5.91 -14.42
N VAL A 135 -1.28 -6.57 -15.18
CA VAL A 135 -0.01 -7.06 -14.65
C VAL A 135 0.90 -5.91 -14.17
N PRO A 136 1.23 -4.89 -14.99
CA PRO A 136 2.10 -3.80 -14.53
C PRO A 136 1.51 -3.02 -13.36
N VAL A 137 0.20 -2.76 -13.32
CA VAL A 137 -0.45 -2.03 -12.22
C VAL A 137 -0.44 -2.83 -10.92
N LEU A 138 -0.74 -4.13 -10.98
CA LEU A 138 -0.71 -4.99 -9.79
C LEU A 138 0.72 -5.22 -9.29
N LEU A 139 1.71 -5.34 -10.18
CA LEU A 139 3.14 -5.40 -9.79
C LEU A 139 3.60 -4.10 -9.13
N LEU A 140 3.12 -2.95 -9.60
CA LEU A 140 3.39 -1.68 -8.97
C LEU A 140 2.74 -1.61 -7.59
N SER A 141 1.47 -1.99 -7.45
CA SER A 141 0.78 -2.06 -6.15
C SER A 141 1.49 -2.99 -5.17
N ALA A 142 1.96 -4.15 -5.66
CA ALA A 142 2.75 -5.08 -4.86
C ALA A 142 4.13 -4.49 -4.48
N SER A 143 4.76 -3.72 -5.38
CA SER A 143 6.03 -3.03 -5.08
C SER A 143 5.84 -1.95 -4.02
N VAL A 144 4.75 -1.17 -4.09
CA VAL A 144 4.36 -0.22 -3.03
C VAL A 144 4.18 -0.94 -1.70
N ALA A 145 3.43 -2.03 -1.70
CA ALA A 145 3.18 -2.84 -0.51
C ALA A 145 4.48 -3.42 0.09
N ALA A 146 5.32 -4.04 -0.74
CA ALA A 146 6.62 -4.60 -0.33
C ALA A 146 7.56 -3.53 0.25
N SER A 147 7.58 -2.33 -0.34
CA SER A 147 8.41 -1.24 0.13
C SER A 147 8.15 -0.88 1.60
N ARG A 148 6.89 -1.01 2.05
CA ARG A 148 6.49 -0.67 3.43
C ARG A 148 7.09 -1.63 4.46
N VAL A 149 7.26 -2.90 4.07
CA VAL A 149 7.89 -3.91 4.93
C VAL A 149 9.41 -3.79 4.88
N VAL A 150 10.00 -3.72 3.68
CA VAL A 150 11.46 -3.62 3.49
C VAL A 150 12.03 -2.37 4.15
N LEU A 151 11.29 -1.25 4.09
CA LEU A 151 11.69 0.00 4.75
C LEU A 151 11.37 0.01 6.26
N GLY A 152 10.82 -1.05 6.85
CA GLY A 152 10.54 -1.15 8.29
C GLY A 152 9.40 -0.27 8.79
N LEU A 153 8.54 0.21 7.90
CA LEU A 153 7.45 1.12 8.22
C LEU A 153 6.18 0.41 8.67
N HIS A 154 5.98 -0.84 8.20
CA HIS A 154 4.83 -1.68 8.51
C HIS A 154 5.24 -3.13 8.73
N TRP A 155 4.47 -3.84 9.53
CA TRP A 155 4.56 -5.28 9.67
C TRP A 155 4.02 -5.97 8.40
N LEU A 156 4.48 -7.20 8.14
CA LEU A 156 3.99 -7.95 6.97
C LEU A 156 2.46 -8.10 7.01
N SER A 157 1.89 -8.42 8.17
CA SER A 157 0.43 -8.57 8.31
C SER A 157 -0.33 -7.26 8.06
N ASP A 158 0.22 -6.08 8.44
CA ASP A 158 -0.40 -4.77 8.15
C ASP A 158 -0.56 -4.57 6.64
N VAL A 159 0.45 -5.01 5.90
CA VAL A 159 0.51 -4.89 4.44
C VAL A 159 -0.42 -5.89 3.77
N LEU A 160 -0.41 -7.15 4.21
CA LEU A 160 -1.29 -8.19 3.67
C LEU A 160 -2.76 -7.85 3.86
N VAL A 161 -3.14 -7.43 5.08
CA VAL A 161 -4.52 -7.01 5.37
C VAL A 161 -4.90 -5.76 4.58
N GLY A 162 -4.01 -4.77 4.51
CA GLY A 162 -4.22 -3.57 3.70
C GLY A 162 -4.41 -3.89 2.21
N SER A 163 -3.56 -4.75 1.64
CA SER A 163 -3.64 -5.17 0.23
C SER A 163 -4.96 -5.90 -0.07
N LEU A 164 -5.32 -6.85 0.80
CA LEU A 164 -6.56 -7.62 0.65
C LEU A 164 -7.80 -6.71 0.74
N ALA A 165 -7.87 -5.89 1.78
CA ALA A 165 -8.98 -4.96 1.96
C ALA A 165 -9.08 -3.96 0.80
N GLY A 166 -7.95 -3.42 0.33
CA GLY A 166 -7.90 -2.55 -0.84
C GLY A 166 -8.39 -3.24 -2.10
N GLY A 167 -7.92 -4.46 -2.37
CA GLY A 167 -8.37 -5.25 -3.51
C GLY A 167 -9.87 -5.53 -3.50
N LEU A 168 -10.42 -5.86 -2.33
CA LEU A 168 -11.87 -6.08 -2.16
C LEU A 168 -12.68 -4.80 -2.38
N ILE A 169 -12.21 -3.65 -1.87
CA ILE A 169 -12.85 -2.34 -2.12
C ILE A 169 -12.84 -2.04 -3.62
N GLY A 170 -11.69 -2.15 -4.29
CA GLY A 170 -11.58 -1.88 -5.72
C GLY A 170 -12.46 -2.79 -6.56
N LEU A 171 -12.50 -4.09 -6.25
CA LEU A 171 -13.39 -5.04 -6.92
C LEU A 171 -14.86 -4.68 -6.71
N SER A 172 -15.29 -4.38 -5.48
CA SER A 172 -16.68 -4.03 -5.18
C SER A 172 -17.11 -2.77 -5.91
N VAL A 173 -16.25 -1.73 -5.91
CA VAL A 173 -16.53 -0.48 -6.64
C VAL A 173 -16.60 -0.73 -8.15
N TRP A 174 -15.69 -1.54 -8.69
CA TRP A 174 -15.70 -1.92 -10.10
C TRP A 174 -17.03 -2.58 -10.49
N LEU A 175 -17.47 -3.59 -9.74
CA LEU A 175 -18.72 -4.32 -10.01
C LEU A 175 -19.96 -3.44 -9.91
N THR A 176 -19.93 -2.39 -9.10
CA THR A 176 -21.06 -1.51 -8.87
C THR A 176 -21.16 -0.35 -9.86
N PHE A 177 -20.03 0.23 -10.26
CA PHE A 177 -20.00 1.53 -10.97
C PHE A 177 -19.47 1.47 -12.41
N VAL A 178 -18.74 0.42 -12.79
CA VAL A 178 -18.03 0.41 -14.08
C VAL A 178 -18.47 -0.73 -14.99
N GLN A 179 -18.93 -1.83 -14.42
CA GLN A 179 -19.49 -2.98 -15.17
C GLN A 179 -20.89 -2.65 -15.67
#